data_293b9d92ddc17b7fed2becd4963a7546
#
_entry.id   293b9d92ddc17b7fed2becd4963a7546
#
_cell.length_a   1.000
_cell.length_b   1.000
_cell.length_c   1.000
_cell.angle_alpha   90.00
_cell.angle_beta   90.00
_cell.angle_gamma   90.00
#
_symmetry.space_group_name_H-M   'P 1'
#
loop_
_entity.id
_entity.type
_entity.pdbx_description
1 polymer ?
#
loop_
_entity_poly.entity_id
_entity_poly.type
_entity_poly.pdbx_seq_one_letter_code
_entity_poly.pdbx_strand_id
1 'polypeptide(L)'
;MNRFLYTLLLRLLAPAVLLHQAWRSWREPTYRGRWRERWGYGAPVVSSFAGPTVWLHAVSVGEVQAAVPLVRALLQQSPARRLVMTTTTGTGAARVAALFGAAVEHRFLPLDYPGAVARFLDRVQPARAVVLETEIWPNLYAECLCRGIPLTLASARLSVRTMATYRRLRRWFAPALGSGGVTVLAQSAADAARYLELGALPAQCRAVGNLKFELEISTATRAVGRAWQEQWAGAAARFIWVAGSTHEGEEQILLAAHSLLRQTVPDALLVLVPRHPQRFAAAAVNIQAAGLPFVARSEAGHVAASTAVLLGDTLGELLALYAAADAAFVGGSLVPVGGHNLLEPAALGLPLLSGRQVFNAPEVAAALCATGALEWVEDAAGLCASLQALAADAALRQRRGLAAVGVVDTNRGALRAILEAIN
;
A
#
# COMPACT_ATOMS: atom_id res chain seq x y z
N MET A 1 34.85 -8.79 -11.71
CA MET A 1 35.61 -7.87 -10.82
C MET A 1 34.69 -7.09 -9.85
N ASN A 2 33.49 -6.70 -10.26
CA ASN A 2 32.69 -5.73 -9.48
C ASN A 2 31.96 -6.30 -8.25
N ARG A 3 31.43 -7.55 -8.30
CA ARG A 3 30.78 -8.19 -7.15
C ARG A 3 31.77 -8.53 -6.01
N PHE A 4 33.02 -8.86 -6.36
CA PHE A 4 34.07 -9.09 -5.37
C PHE A 4 34.32 -7.83 -4.51
N LEU A 5 34.50 -6.67 -5.17
CA LEU A 5 34.70 -5.40 -4.46
C LEU A 5 33.49 -5.01 -3.61
N TYR A 6 32.28 -5.22 -4.10
CA TYR A 6 31.05 -5.04 -3.31
C TYR A 6 31.06 -5.93 -2.06
N THR A 7 31.35 -7.20 -2.23
CA THR A 7 31.39 -8.17 -1.10
C THR A 7 32.52 -7.84 -0.11
N LEU A 8 33.68 -7.40 -0.62
CA LEU A 8 34.80 -6.96 0.23
C LEU A 8 34.39 -5.74 1.06
N LEU A 9 33.76 -4.73 0.43
CA LEU A 9 33.25 -3.57 1.13
C LEU A 9 32.24 -3.93 2.22
N LEU A 10 31.29 -4.82 1.92
CA LEU A 10 30.34 -5.33 2.92
C LEU A 10 31.05 -6.01 4.09
N ARG A 11 32.10 -6.80 3.83
CA ARG A 11 32.88 -7.45 4.90
C ARG A 11 33.61 -6.45 5.78
N LEU A 12 34.19 -5.41 5.18
CA LEU A 12 34.81 -4.31 5.93
C LEU A 12 33.80 -3.53 6.79
N LEU A 13 32.58 -3.38 6.30
CA LEU A 13 31.48 -2.71 7.04
C LEU A 13 30.76 -3.66 8.03
N ALA A 14 31.12 -4.95 8.09
CA ALA A 14 30.44 -5.93 8.94
C ALA A 14 30.38 -5.52 10.43
N PRO A 15 31.44 -4.97 11.07
CA PRO A 15 31.35 -4.52 12.45
C PRO A 15 30.29 -3.44 12.66
N ALA A 16 30.22 -2.46 11.75
CA ALA A 16 29.22 -1.39 11.82
C ALA A 16 27.79 -1.94 11.60
N VAL A 17 27.62 -2.89 10.67
CA VAL A 17 26.32 -3.57 10.44
C VAL A 17 25.91 -4.36 11.68
N LEU A 18 26.82 -5.07 12.34
CA LEU A 18 26.55 -5.81 13.58
C LEU A 18 26.11 -4.87 14.71
N LEU A 19 26.83 -3.76 14.91
CA LEU A 19 26.46 -2.75 15.90
C LEU A 19 25.10 -2.14 15.63
N HIS A 20 24.82 -1.82 14.37
CA HIS A 20 23.51 -1.31 13.95
C HIS A 20 22.40 -2.34 14.21
N GLN A 21 22.61 -3.63 13.89
CA GLN A 21 21.64 -4.70 14.15
C GLN A 21 21.42 -4.91 15.66
N ALA A 22 22.48 -4.85 16.47
CA ALA A 22 22.37 -4.93 17.92
C ALA A 22 21.55 -3.76 18.49
N TRP A 23 21.86 -2.53 18.06
CA TRP A 23 21.12 -1.33 18.45
C TRP A 23 19.64 -1.40 18.04
N ARG A 24 19.36 -1.85 16.80
CA ARG A 24 18.00 -2.03 16.31
C ARG A 24 17.25 -3.10 17.08
N SER A 25 17.89 -4.22 17.40
CA SER A 25 17.31 -5.30 18.22
C SER A 25 16.98 -4.85 19.64
N TRP A 26 17.71 -3.87 20.16
CA TRP A 26 17.43 -3.27 21.46
C TRP A 26 16.20 -2.35 21.40
N ARG A 27 16.03 -1.58 20.31
CA ARG A 27 14.90 -0.64 20.13
C ARG A 27 13.61 -1.30 19.65
N GLU A 28 13.71 -2.35 18.83
CA GLU A 28 12.55 -3.04 18.22
C GLU A 28 12.44 -4.46 18.79
N PRO A 29 11.56 -4.72 19.79
CA PRO A 29 11.41 -6.04 20.43
C PRO A 29 11.11 -7.18 19.45
N THR A 30 10.39 -6.91 18.36
CA THR A 30 10.08 -7.88 17.29
C THR A 30 11.32 -8.41 16.58
N TYR A 31 12.45 -7.72 16.68
CA TYR A 31 13.74 -8.15 16.12
C TYR A 31 14.55 -9.07 17.04
N ARG A 32 14.35 -8.98 18.39
CA ARG A 32 15.24 -9.62 19.37
C ARG A 32 15.40 -11.13 19.20
N GLY A 33 14.32 -11.86 18.90
CA GLY A 33 14.35 -13.31 18.76
C GLY A 33 14.76 -13.81 17.38
N ARG A 34 14.76 -12.93 16.35
CA ARG A 34 14.84 -13.34 14.95
C ARG A 34 16.01 -12.73 14.17
N TRP A 35 16.95 -12.04 14.82
CA TRP A 35 18.10 -11.42 14.17
C TRP A 35 19.00 -12.42 13.44
N ARG A 36 19.05 -13.71 13.90
CA ARG A 36 19.80 -14.80 13.26
C ARG A 36 19.28 -15.10 11.84
N GLU A 37 18.01 -14.83 11.55
CA GLU A 37 17.45 -14.98 10.21
C GLU A 37 18.14 -14.04 9.21
N ARG A 38 18.58 -12.86 9.65
CA ARG A 38 19.33 -11.89 8.83
C ARG A 38 20.70 -12.43 8.40
N TRP A 39 21.20 -13.47 9.06
CA TRP A 39 22.42 -14.19 8.71
C TRP A 39 22.13 -15.52 8.00
N GLY A 40 20.88 -15.73 7.59
CA GLY A 40 20.41 -16.95 6.95
C GLY A 40 20.21 -18.13 7.90
N TYR A 41 20.28 -17.92 9.23
CA TYR A 41 20.02 -18.94 10.24
C TYR A 41 18.55 -18.86 10.67
N GLY A 42 17.65 -19.48 9.96
CA GLY A 42 16.26 -19.69 10.37
C GLY A 42 16.00 -21.18 10.63
N ALA A 43 14.85 -21.53 11.17
CA ALA A 43 14.42 -22.92 11.23
C ALA A 43 14.43 -23.53 9.81
N PRO A 44 14.82 -24.80 9.64
CA PRO A 44 14.59 -25.47 8.37
C PRO A 44 13.12 -25.38 8.02
N VAL A 45 12.86 -25.28 6.75
CA VAL A 45 11.51 -25.30 6.28
C VAL A 45 10.97 -26.72 6.44
N VAL A 46 9.98 -26.90 7.28
CA VAL A 46 9.22 -28.16 7.36
C VAL A 46 8.27 -28.15 6.16
N SER A 47 8.59 -28.94 5.14
CA SER A 47 7.74 -29.06 3.96
C SER A 47 6.54 -29.94 4.27
N SER A 48 5.46 -29.34 4.76
CA SER A 48 4.12 -29.97 4.72
C SER A 48 3.42 -29.76 3.36
N PHE A 49 4.06 -29.01 2.46
CA PHE A 49 3.53 -28.67 1.14
C PHE A 49 4.23 -29.50 0.05
N ALA A 50 3.44 -30.13 -0.82
CA ALA A 50 3.94 -30.94 -1.91
C ALA A 50 4.36 -30.15 -3.17
N GLY A 51 3.99 -28.86 -3.23
CA GLY A 51 4.20 -28.01 -4.40
C GLY A 51 5.48 -27.15 -4.33
N PRO A 52 5.83 -26.48 -5.45
CA PRO A 52 7.00 -25.63 -5.52
C PRO A 52 6.90 -24.42 -4.58
N THR A 53 8.01 -24.02 -3.99
CA THR A 53 8.06 -22.82 -3.17
C THR A 53 8.20 -21.59 -4.04
N VAL A 54 7.33 -20.60 -3.84
CA VAL A 54 7.50 -19.24 -4.36
C VAL A 54 7.93 -18.34 -3.22
N TRP A 55 9.05 -17.67 -3.39
CA TRP A 55 9.55 -16.68 -2.46
C TRP A 55 9.19 -15.28 -2.94
N LEU A 56 8.48 -14.51 -2.07
CA LEU A 56 8.17 -13.10 -2.29
C LEU A 56 8.97 -12.24 -1.32
N HIS A 57 9.52 -11.13 -1.80
CA HIS A 57 10.16 -10.13 -0.95
C HIS A 57 9.40 -8.81 -1.02
N ALA A 58 8.99 -8.31 0.16
CA ALA A 58 8.34 -7.02 0.37
C ALA A 58 9.01 -6.33 1.57
N VAL A 59 9.66 -5.19 1.36
CA VAL A 59 10.47 -4.54 2.40
C VAL A 59 9.65 -4.08 3.60
N SER A 60 8.52 -3.43 3.32
CA SER A 60 7.75 -2.64 4.30
C SER A 60 6.27 -3.04 4.33
N VAL A 61 5.55 -2.48 5.33
CA VAL A 61 4.08 -2.62 5.44
C VAL A 61 3.36 -2.23 4.15
N GLY A 62 3.80 -1.16 3.48
CA GLY A 62 3.18 -0.69 2.23
C GLY A 62 3.31 -1.69 1.09
N GLU A 63 4.49 -2.31 0.94
CA GLU A 63 4.74 -3.34 -0.06
C GLU A 63 4.02 -4.65 0.26
N VAL A 64 3.97 -5.06 1.55
CA VAL A 64 3.17 -6.20 1.99
C VAL A 64 1.69 -6.00 1.64
N GLN A 65 1.17 -4.79 1.84
CA GLN A 65 -0.20 -4.45 1.46
C GLN A 65 -0.41 -4.49 -0.05
N ALA A 66 0.54 -3.96 -0.84
CA ALA A 66 0.51 -4.01 -2.30
C ALA A 66 0.58 -5.45 -2.85
N ALA A 67 1.25 -6.37 -2.12
CA ALA A 67 1.37 -7.78 -2.49
C ALA A 67 0.09 -8.60 -2.27
N VAL A 68 -0.91 -8.09 -1.54
CA VAL A 68 -2.12 -8.85 -1.18
C VAL A 68 -2.82 -9.48 -2.39
N PRO A 69 -3.07 -8.77 -3.50
CA PRO A 69 -3.70 -9.37 -4.68
C PRO A 69 -2.86 -10.52 -5.24
N LEU A 70 -1.54 -10.34 -5.32
CA LEU A 70 -0.63 -11.36 -5.84
C LEU A 70 -0.62 -12.62 -4.94
N VAL A 71 -0.49 -12.43 -3.63
CA VAL A 71 -0.48 -13.56 -2.67
C VAL A 71 -1.78 -14.34 -2.74
N ARG A 72 -2.93 -13.66 -2.74
CA ARG A 72 -4.24 -14.30 -2.84
C ARG A 72 -4.40 -15.09 -4.14
N ALA A 73 -4.01 -14.50 -5.27
CA ALA A 73 -4.07 -15.18 -6.56
C ALA A 73 -3.16 -16.42 -6.60
N LEU A 74 -1.96 -16.35 -6.05
CA LEU A 74 -1.05 -17.51 -5.98
C LEU A 74 -1.59 -18.64 -5.09
N LEU A 75 -2.21 -18.31 -3.96
CA LEU A 75 -2.85 -19.29 -3.06
C LEU A 75 -4.09 -19.95 -3.72
N GLN A 76 -4.86 -19.17 -4.47
CA GLN A 76 -6.05 -19.67 -5.19
C GLN A 76 -5.67 -20.58 -6.37
N GLN A 77 -4.64 -20.22 -7.16
CA GLN A 77 -4.22 -20.99 -8.32
C GLN A 77 -3.62 -22.34 -7.96
N SER A 78 -2.95 -22.45 -6.83
CA SER A 78 -2.32 -23.69 -6.41
C SER A 78 -2.26 -23.77 -4.87
N PRO A 79 -3.26 -24.33 -4.22
CA PRO A 79 -3.29 -24.50 -2.76
C PRO A 79 -2.11 -25.33 -2.20
N ALA A 80 -1.54 -26.21 -3.03
CA ALA A 80 -0.35 -26.98 -2.67
C ALA A 80 0.96 -26.19 -2.75
N ARG A 81 0.95 -24.98 -3.34
CA ARG A 81 2.11 -24.10 -3.50
C ARG A 81 2.48 -23.53 -2.14
N ARG A 82 3.75 -23.61 -1.81
CA ARG A 82 4.27 -22.97 -0.61
C ARG A 82 4.67 -21.54 -0.89
N LEU A 83 4.19 -20.61 -0.07
CA LEU A 83 4.57 -19.21 -0.14
C LEU A 83 5.46 -18.83 1.06
N VAL A 84 6.62 -18.29 0.77
CA VAL A 84 7.53 -17.71 1.76
C VAL A 84 7.61 -16.21 1.47
N MET A 85 7.27 -15.37 2.43
CA MET A 85 7.40 -13.92 2.30
C MET A 85 8.50 -13.41 3.21
N THR A 86 9.37 -12.57 2.68
CA THR A 86 10.41 -11.90 3.47
C THR A 86 10.15 -10.42 3.58
N THR A 87 10.42 -9.85 4.77
CA THR A 87 10.42 -8.40 5.01
C THR A 87 11.74 -7.96 5.62
N THR A 88 11.97 -6.64 5.70
CA THR A 88 13.13 -6.07 6.41
C THR A 88 12.73 -5.38 7.72
N THR A 89 11.42 -5.16 7.96
CA THR A 89 10.89 -4.45 9.14
C THR A 89 10.03 -5.35 10.01
N GLY A 90 10.06 -5.16 11.32
CA GLY A 90 9.20 -5.89 12.27
C GLY A 90 7.71 -5.61 12.05
N THR A 91 7.36 -4.37 11.69
CA THR A 91 5.99 -3.98 11.33
C THR A 91 5.51 -4.67 10.05
N GLY A 92 6.40 -4.86 9.06
CA GLY A 92 6.11 -5.68 7.87
C GLY A 92 5.84 -7.13 8.23
N ALA A 93 6.65 -7.71 9.13
CA ALA A 93 6.44 -9.08 9.63
C ALA A 93 5.07 -9.24 10.32
N ALA A 94 4.71 -8.33 11.21
CA ALA A 94 3.42 -8.32 11.87
C ALA A 94 2.26 -8.19 10.86
N ARG A 95 2.45 -7.39 9.80
CA ARG A 95 1.44 -7.23 8.74
C ARG A 95 1.24 -8.50 7.94
N VAL A 96 2.32 -9.24 7.60
CA VAL A 96 2.21 -10.55 6.93
C VAL A 96 1.41 -11.53 7.79
N ALA A 97 1.73 -11.63 9.08
CA ALA A 97 1.01 -12.49 10.01
C ALA A 97 -0.48 -12.14 10.11
N ALA A 98 -0.80 -10.85 10.20
CA ALA A 98 -2.18 -10.36 10.31
C ALA A 98 -3.01 -10.60 9.04
N LEU A 99 -2.39 -10.53 7.84
CA LEU A 99 -3.10 -10.68 6.57
C LEU A 99 -3.25 -12.12 6.12
N PHE A 100 -2.25 -12.95 6.37
CA PHE A 100 -2.14 -14.27 5.74
C PHE A 100 -2.08 -15.42 6.75
N GLY A 101 -1.85 -15.14 8.04
CA GLY A 101 -1.76 -16.15 9.07
C GLY A 101 -0.77 -17.26 8.71
N ALA A 102 -1.21 -18.52 8.83
CA ALA A 102 -0.42 -19.70 8.51
C ALA A 102 -0.30 -20.00 7.00
N ALA A 103 -1.06 -19.32 6.14
CA ALA A 103 -1.01 -19.56 4.69
C ALA A 103 0.29 -19.07 4.04
N VAL A 104 1.03 -18.16 4.71
CA VAL A 104 2.28 -17.61 4.21
C VAL A 104 3.33 -17.68 5.32
N GLU A 105 4.42 -18.38 5.06
CA GLU A 105 5.56 -18.41 5.99
C GLU A 105 6.33 -17.09 5.91
N HIS A 106 6.52 -16.42 7.05
CA HIS A 106 7.29 -15.19 7.11
C HIS A 106 8.71 -15.40 7.62
N ARG A 107 9.68 -14.77 6.91
CA ARG A 107 11.09 -14.68 7.33
C ARG A 107 11.62 -13.25 7.14
N PHE A 108 12.70 -12.91 7.86
CA PHE A 108 13.44 -11.70 7.54
C PHE A 108 14.40 -11.96 6.37
N LEU A 109 14.49 -10.98 5.43
CA LEU A 109 15.46 -11.06 4.34
C LEU A 109 16.88 -11.17 4.91
N PRO A 110 17.73 -12.08 4.41
CA PRO A 110 19.12 -12.13 4.81
C PRO A 110 19.85 -10.84 4.40
N LEU A 111 20.88 -10.47 5.16
CA LEU A 111 21.84 -9.46 4.73
C LEU A 111 22.60 -9.97 3.50
N ASP A 112 22.96 -9.07 2.59
CA ASP A 112 23.51 -9.45 1.26
C ASP A 112 24.96 -9.95 1.32
N TYR A 113 25.29 -10.75 2.37
CA TYR A 113 26.54 -11.48 2.45
C TYR A 113 26.40 -12.85 1.77
N PRO A 114 27.36 -13.27 0.92
CA PRO A 114 27.24 -14.52 0.17
C PRO A 114 26.86 -15.74 1.02
N GLY A 115 27.50 -15.90 2.19
CA GLY A 115 27.19 -17.02 3.09
C GLY A 115 25.81 -16.92 3.77
N ALA A 116 25.30 -15.71 4.02
CA ALA A 116 23.96 -15.52 4.58
C ALA A 116 22.89 -15.83 3.54
N VAL A 117 23.09 -15.33 2.32
CA VAL A 117 22.22 -15.59 1.17
C VAL A 117 22.19 -17.09 0.82
N ALA A 118 23.36 -17.73 0.73
CA ALA A 118 23.44 -19.16 0.44
C ALA A 118 22.65 -19.98 1.47
N ARG A 119 22.88 -19.77 2.77
CA ARG A 119 22.14 -20.46 3.84
C ARG A 119 20.63 -20.22 3.78
N PHE A 120 20.20 -19.00 3.44
CA PHE A 120 18.79 -18.69 3.27
C PHE A 120 18.19 -19.49 2.11
N LEU A 121 18.84 -19.48 0.95
CA LEU A 121 18.36 -20.21 -0.23
C LEU A 121 18.40 -21.73 -0.04
N ASP A 122 19.39 -22.27 0.71
CA ASP A 122 19.45 -23.69 1.08
C ASP A 122 18.25 -24.12 1.93
N ARG A 123 17.74 -23.22 2.76
CA ARG A 123 16.59 -23.48 3.65
C ARG A 123 15.25 -23.27 2.99
N VAL A 124 15.12 -22.23 2.17
CA VAL A 124 13.85 -21.87 1.54
C VAL A 124 13.61 -22.69 0.28
N GLN A 125 14.68 -23.00 -0.47
CA GLN A 125 14.66 -23.74 -1.74
C GLN A 125 13.58 -23.22 -2.71
N PRO A 126 13.59 -21.92 -3.02
CA PRO A 126 12.55 -21.34 -3.88
C PRO A 126 12.73 -21.83 -5.32
N ALA A 127 11.64 -22.25 -5.95
CA ALA A 127 11.59 -22.51 -7.37
C ALA A 127 11.52 -21.18 -8.18
N ARG A 128 11.00 -20.13 -7.56
CA ARG A 128 10.86 -18.78 -8.12
C ARG A 128 11.07 -17.74 -7.04
N ALA A 129 11.67 -16.60 -7.42
CA ALA A 129 11.84 -15.45 -6.55
C ALA A 129 11.11 -14.23 -7.16
N VAL A 130 10.30 -13.54 -6.34
CA VAL A 130 9.59 -12.31 -6.70
C VAL A 130 9.99 -11.22 -5.73
N VAL A 131 10.55 -10.14 -6.23
CA VAL A 131 11.00 -8.99 -5.44
C VAL A 131 10.17 -7.78 -5.82
N LEU A 132 9.56 -7.12 -4.84
CA LEU A 132 8.72 -5.97 -5.08
C LEU A 132 9.52 -4.66 -5.11
N GLU A 133 9.05 -3.73 -5.92
CA GLU A 133 9.55 -2.35 -6.07
C GLU A 133 11.06 -2.24 -6.41
N THR A 134 11.91 -1.77 -5.48
CA THR A 134 13.28 -1.28 -5.81
C THR A 134 14.36 -2.01 -5.01
N GLU A 135 14.32 -3.31 -4.93
CA GLU A 135 15.28 -4.07 -4.11
C GLU A 135 16.27 -4.84 -4.99
N ILE A 136 17.42 -4.23 -5.30
CA ILE A 136 18.48 -4.86 -6.09
C ILE A 136 19.67 -5.19 -5.19
N TRP A 137 19.87 -6.47 -4.88
CA TRP A 137 20.91 -6.99 -4.01
C TRP A 137 21.90 -7.85 -4.79
N PRO A 138 23.13 -7.36 -5.07
CA PRO A 138 24.06 -8.02 -6.01
C PRO A 138 24.41 -9.45 -5.67
N ASN A 139 24.64 -9.80 -4.39
CA ASN A 139 24.97 -11.17 -4.01
C ASN A 139 23.73 -12.08 -4.03
N LEU A 140 22.58 -11.58 -3.58
CA LEU A 140 21.32 -12.31 -3.62
C LEU A 140 20.92 -12.69 -5.05
N TYR A 141 20.95 -11.73 -5.95
CA TYR A 141 20.64 -11.95 -7.37
C TYR A 141 21.62 -12.95 -8.00
N ALA A 142 22.92 -12.75 -7.78
CA ALA A 142 23.91 -13.64 -8.32
C ALA A 142 23.77 -15.07 -7.79
N GLU A 143 23.42 -15.26 -6.52
CA GLU A 143 23.24 -16.58 -5.93
C GLU A 143 21.96 -17.26 -6.44
N CYS A 144 20.86 -16.50 -6.61
CA CYS A 144 19.65 -17.02 -7.26
C CYS A 144 19.96 -17.50 -8.68
N LEU A 145 20.66 -16.69 -9.47
CA LEU A 145 21.04 -17.04 -10.84
C LEU A 145 21.97 -18.24 -10.93
N CYS A 146 22.98 -18.33 -10.05
CA CYS A 146 23.87 -19.49 -9.98
C CYS A 146 23.12 -20.80 -9.66
N ARG A 147 21.99 -20.71 -8.95
CA ARG A 147 21.14 -21.87 -8.62
C ARG A 147 20.03 -22.11 -9.65
N GLY A 148 19.98 -21.34 -10.73
CA GLY A 148 18.92 -21.44 -11.73
C GLY A 148 17.54 -21.00 -11.22
N ILE A 149 17.49 -20.15 -10.17
CA ILE A 149 16.24 -19.62 -9.62
C ILE A 149 15.86 -18.36 -10.41
N PRO A 150 14.80 -18.39 -11.24
CA PRO A 150 14.33 -17.22 -11.96
C PRO A 150 13.86 -16.14 -10.97
N LEU A 151 14.22 -14.88 -11.25
CA LEU A 151 13.91 -13.74 -10.40
C LEU A 151 13.05 -12.73 -11.17
N THR A 152 11.91 -12.36 -10.60
CA THR A 152 11.01 -11.34 -11.14
C THR A 152 11.02 -10.11 -10.23
N LEU A 153 11.45 -8.97 -10.76
CA LEU A 153 11.19 -7.67 -10.15
C LEU A 153 9.76 -7.26 -10.51
N ALA A 154 8.87 -7.32 -9.55
CA ALA A 154 7.44 -7.04 -9.72
C ALA A 154 7.10 -5.63 -9.24
N SER A 155 6.26 -4.91 -9.99
CA SER A 155 5.98 -3.49 -9.75
C SER A 155 7.26 -2.67 -9.59
N ALA A 156 8.24 -2.94 -10.44
CA ALA A 156 9.57 -2.36 -10.35
C ALA A 156 9.51 -0.84 -10.52
N ARG A 157 10.03 -0.12 -9.53
CA ARG A 157 10.04 1.34 -9.49
C ARG A 157 11.46 1.85 -9.28
N LEU A 158 11.81 2.92 -9.97
CA LEU A 158 13.10 3.55 -9.78
C LEU A 158 12.96 5.07 -9.91
N SER A 159 12.94 5.78 -8.77
CA SER A 159 12.82 7.25 -8.78
C SER A 159 14.03 7.92 -9.44
N VAL A 160 13.84 9.13 -9.97
CA VAL A 160 14.93 9.94 -10.56
C VAL A 160 16.06 10.14 -9.54
N ARG A 161 15.73 10.38 -8.29
CA ARG A 161 16.71 10.56 -7.19
C ARG A 161 17.51 9.27 -6.95
N THR A 162 16.83 8.15 -6.89
CA THR A 162 17.45 6.83 -6.68
C THR A 162 18.31 6.45 -7.88
N MET A 163 17.85 6.75 -9.11
CA MET A 163 18.59 6.49 -10.35
C MET A 163 19.97 7.16 -10.37
N ALA A 164 20.12 8.37 -9.84
CA ALA A 164 21.41 9.04 -9.77
C ALA A 164 22.45 8.23 -8.98
N THR A 165 22.03 7.58 -7.91
CA THR A 165 22.89 6.69 -7.11
C THR A 165 23.18 5.37 -7.84
N TYR A 166 22.16 4.74 -8.39
CA TYR A 166 22.33 3.48 -9.13
C TYR A 166 23.19 3.63 -10.38
N ARG A 167 23.12 4.77 -11.06
CA ARG A 167 23.97 5.09 -12.22
C ARG A 167 25.45 5.10 -11.84
N ARG A 168 25.81 5.68 -10.69
CA ARG A 168 27.18 5.68 -10.16
C ARG A 168 27.66 4.27 -9.82
N LEU A 169 26.76 3.43 -9.34
CA LEU A 169 27.03 2.06 -8.88
C LEU A 169 26.64 1.00 -9.92
N ARG A 170 26.35 1.41 -11.17
CA ARG A 170 25.88 0.53 -12.25
C ARG A 170 26.71 -0.73 -12.42
N ARG A 171 28.02 -0.63 -12.24
CA ARG A 171 28.95 -1.78 -12.35
C ARG A 171 28.60 -2.94 -11.38
N TRP A 172 27.89 -2.65 -10.30
CA TRP A 172 27.51 -3.68 -9.32
C TRP A 172 26.19 -4.36 -9.64
N PHE A 173 25.27 -3.63 -10.30
CA PHE A 173 23.90 -4.08 -10.57
C PHE A 173 23.68 -4.59 -11.98
N ALA A 174 24.33 -3.98 -12.97
CA ALA A 174 24.15 -4.33 -14.37
C ALA A 174 24.41 -5.81 -14.71
N PRO A 175 25.43 -6.48 -14.16
CA PRO A 175 25.65 -7.90 -14.44
C PRO A 175 24.51 -8.81 -13.97
N ALA A 176 23.86 -8.44 -12.87
CA ALA A 176 22.72 -9.19 -12.36
C ALA A 176 21.47 -8.96 -13.20
N LEU A 177 21.17 -7.68 -13.53
CA LEU A 177 19.99 -7.30 -14.32
C LEU A 177 20.09 -7.80 -15.78
N GLY A 178 21.29 -7.86 -16.36
CA GLY A 178 21.55 -8.32 -17.72
C GLY A 178 21.79 -9.83 -17.89
N SER A 179 21.52 -10.64 -16.87
CA SER A 179 21.90 -12.07 -16.83
C SER A 179 20.97 -13.02 -17.57
N GLY A 180 19.83 -12.55 -18.09
CA GLY A 180 18.82 -13.42 -18.70
C GLY A 180 17.90 -14.16 -17.72
N GLY A 181 18.26 -14.26 -16.45
CA GLY A 181 17.43 -14.88 -15.39
C GLY A 181 16.63 -13.89 -14.55
N VAL A 182 16.67 -12.59 -14.90
CA VAL A 182 15.94 -11.52 -14.22
C VAL A 182 14.92 -10.87 -15.14
N THR A 183 13.65 -10.97 -14.78
CA THR A 183 12.55 -10.28 -15.48
C THR A 183 12.17 -9.02 -14.70
N VAL A 184 12.08 -7.88 -15.38
CA VAL A 184 11.70 -6.59 -14.81
C VAL A 184 10.31 -6.19 -15.30
N LEU A 185 9.35 -6.18 -14.40
CA LEU A 185 7.98 -5.75 -14.64
C LEU A 185 7.77 -4.38 -13.97
N ALA A 186 8.03 -3.34 -14.74
CA ALA A 186 8.07 -1.96 -14.25
C ALA A 186 6.68 -1.35 -14.08
N GLN A 187 6.56 -0.41 -13.13
CA GLN A 187 5.30 0.31 -12.89
C GLN A 187 4.91 1.24 -14.04
N SER A 188 5.91 1.79 -14.74
CA SER A 188 5.70 2.75 -15.83
C SER A 188 6.74 2.58 -16.94
N ALA A 189 6.47 3.14 -18.12
CA ALA A 189 7.45 3.20 -19.21
C ALA A 189 8.72 3.96 -18.80
N ALA A 190 8.60 5.00 -17.96
CA ALA A 190 9.73 5.74 -17.44
C ALA A 190 10.59 4.88 -16.49
N ASP A 191 9.98 4.04 -15.67
CA ASP A 191 10.71 3.09 -14.82
C ASP A 191 11.40 2.01 -15.66
N ALA A 192 10.69 1.44 -16.65
CA ALA A 192 11.28 0.47 -17.56
C ALA A 192 12.52 1.06 -18.28
N ALA A 193 12.44 2.29 -18.79
CA ALA A 193 13.58 2.96 -19.42
C ALA A 193 14.79 3.10 -18.47
N ARG A 194 14.55 3.41 -17.19
CA ARG A 194 15.61 3.48 -16.17
C ARG A 194 16.25 2.12 -15.90
N TYR A 195 15.48 1.05 -15.84
CA TYR A 195 16.02 -0.31 -15.68
C TYR A 195 16.83 -0.76 -16.91
N LEU A 196 16.38 -0.42 -18.12
CA LEU A 196 17.16 -0.65 -19.34
C LEU A 196 18.51 0.10 -19.31
N GLU A 197 18.49 1.36 -18.87
CA GLU A 197 19.72 2.15 -18.67
C GLU A 197 20.67 1.50 -17.64
N LEU A 198 20.12 0.87 -16.59
CA LEU A 198 20.92 0.15 -15.59
C LEU A 198 21.46 -1.19 -16.09
N GLY A 199 20.98 -1.69 -17.22
CA GLY A 199 21.50 -2.91 -17.85
C GLY A 199 20.51 -4.08 -17.90
N ALA A 200 19.22 -3.86 -17.61
CA ALA A 200 18.21 -4.88 -17.86
C ALA A 200 18.09 -5.18 -19.36
N LEU A 201 17.80 -6.43 -19.69
CA LEU A 201 17.64 -6.85 -21.08
C LEU A 201 16.30 -6.37 -21.65
N PRO A 202 16.26 -5.81 -22.87
CA PRO A 202 14.99 -5.34 -23.47
C PRO A 202 13.92 -6.42 -23.56
N ALA A 203 14.30 -7.66 -23.86
CA ALA A 203 13.37 -8.79 -23.94
C ALA A 203 12.75 -9.18 -22.58
N GLN A 204 13.34 -8.74 -21.48
CA GLN A 204 12.93 -9.09 -20.10
C GLN A 204 12.50 -7.87 -19.28
N CYS A 205 12.40 -6.68 -19.90
CA CYS A 205 12.01 -5.46 -19.22
C CYS A 205 10.81 -4.82 -19.94
N ARG A 206 9.67 -4.76 -19.25
CA ARG A 206 8.44 -4.15 -19.78
C ARG A 206 7.68 -3.39 -18.72
N ALA A 207 6.92 -2.37 -19.12
CA ALA A 207 5.98 -1.66 -18.26
C ALA A 207 4.68 -2.48 -18.21
N VAL A 208 4.18 -2.73 -16.99
CA VAL A 208 2.99 -3.57 -16.75
C VAL A 208 1.98 -2.92 -15.81
N GLY A 209 2.30 -1.76 -15.21
CA GLY A 209 1.49 -1.11 -14.19
C GLY A 209 1.95 -1.44 -12.76
N ASN A 210 1.14 -1.03 -11.79
CA ASN A 210 1.48 -1.11 -10.38
C ASN A 210 0.45 -1.96 -9.63
N LEU A 211 0.91 -2.97 -8.87
CA LEU A 211 0.07 -3.83 -8.03
C LEU A 211 -0.84 -3.08 -7.06
N LYS A 212 -0.50 -1.85 -6.68
CA LYS A 212 -1.36 -1.02 -5.83
C LYS A 212 -2.72 -0.73 -6.45
N PHE A 213 -2.82 -0.69 -7.79
CA PHE A 213 -4.08 -0.48 -8.51
C PHE A 213 -4.93 -1.75 -8.65
N GLU A 214 -4.40 -2.92 -8.31
CA GLU A 214 -5.13 -4.20 -8.32
C GLU A 214 -6.05 -4.38 -7.10
N LEU A 215 -6.60 -3.27 -6.62
CA LEU A 215 -7.55 -3.31 -5.51
C LEU A 215 -8.87 -3.91 -5.98
N GLU A 216 -9.25 -5.04 -5.40
CA GLU A 216 -10.55 -5.64 -5.59
C GLU A 216 -11.48 -5.27 -4.44
N ILE A 217 -12.59 -4.62 -4.77
CA ILE A 217 -13.67 -4.35 -3.83
C ILE A 217 -14.74 -5.41 -4.03
N SER A 218 -14.95 -6.23 -3.02
CA SER A 218 -15.88 -7.34 -3.09
C SER A 218 -17.32 -6.85 -3.35
N THR A 219 -18.10 -7.66 -4.04
CA THR A 219 -19.55 -7.39 -4.25
C THR A 219 -20.29 -7.26 -2.92
N ALA A 220 -19.89 -8.04 -1.90
CA ALA A 220 -20.43 -7.95 -0.55
C ALA A 220 -20.16 -6.58 0.10
N THR A 221 -18.92 -6.05 0.01
CA THR A 221 -18.59 -4.72 0.52
C THR A 221 -19.42 -3.63 -0.16
N ARG A 222 -19.59 -3.70 -1.50
CA ARG A 222 -20.44 -2.76 -2.24
C ARG A 222 -21.92 -2.88 -1.85
N ALA A 223 -22.41 -4.09 -1.59
CA ALA A 223 -23.79 -4.32 -1.15
C ALA A 223 -24.05 -3.75 0.24
N VAL A 224 -23.13 -3.96 1.18
CA VAL A 224 -23.20 -3.38 2.53
C VAL A 224 -23.21 -1.86 2.46
N GLY A 225 -22.29 -1.25 1.68
CA GLY A 225 -22.23 0.20 1.53
C GLY A 225 -23.53 0.77 0.94
N ARG A 226 -24.10 0.16 -0.09
CA ARG A 226 -25.40 0.57 -0.66
C ARG A 226 -26.53 0.49 0.35
N ALA A 227 -26.62 -0.59 1.11
CA ALA A 227 -27.61 -0.72 2.15
C ALA A 227 -27.51 0.40 3.22
N TRP A 228 -26.27 0.75 3.61
CA TRP A 228 -26.05 1.89 4.50
C TRP A 228 -26.41 3.23 3.86
N GLN A 229 -26.07 3.44 2.59
CA GLN A 229 -26.45 4.66 1.87
C GLN A 229 -27.96 4.83 1.83
N GLU A 230 -28.71 3.77 1.48
CA GLU A 230 -30.17 3.77 1.46
C GLU A 230 -30.75 4.04 2.88
N GLN A 231 -30.19 3.41 3.89
CA GLN A 231 -30.61 3.61 5.28
C GLN A 231 -30.37 5.05 5.76
N TRP A 232 -29.20 5.64 5.42
CA TRP A 232 -28.82 6.97 5.92
C TRP A 232 -29.37 8.10 5.07
N ALA A 233 -29.58 7.89 3.78
CA ALA A 233 -30.13 8.88 2.88
C ALA A 233 -31.58 9.25 3.24
N GLY A 234 -32.35 8.30 3.76
CA GLY A 234 -33.79 8.52 4.07
C GLY A 234 -34.57 8.91 2.83
N ALA A 235 -35.69 9.59 3.01
CA ALA A 235 -36.58 10.00 1.93
C ALA A 235 -36.05 11.18 1.10
N ALA A 236 -35.01 11.91 1.54
CA ALA A 236 -34.57 13.19 0.98
C ALA A 236 -33.27 13.15 0.20
N ALA A 237 -32.74 11.97 -0.15
CA ALA A 237 -31.47 11.84 -0.90
C ALA A 237 -30.30 12.65 -0.31
N ARG A 238 -30.06 12.49 0.98
CA ARG A 238 -29.05 13.18 1.78
C ARG A 238 -27.64 13.08 1.20
N PHE A 239 -26.89 14.18 1.17
CA PHE A 239 -25.49 14.19 0.77
C PHE A 239 -24.61 13.59 1.87
N ILE A 240 -23.89 12.53 1.55
CA ILE A 240 -23.03 11.76 2.49
C ILE A 240 -21.57 11.87 2.03
N TRP A 241 -20.69 12.36 2.89
CA TRP A 241 -19.27 12.35 2.62
C TRP A 241 -18.46 11.69 3.72
N VAL A 242 -17.41 10.98 3.34
CA VAL A 242 -16.55 10.23 4.27
C VAL A 242 -15.21 10.93 4.39
N ALA A 243 -14.79 11.24 5.61
CA ALA A 243 -13.43 11.63 5.94
C ALA A 243 -12.71 10.41 6.52
N GLY A 244 -11.99 9.67 5.67
CA GLY A 244 -11.38 8.40 6.03
C GLY A 244 -9.94 8.51 6.46
N SER A 245 -9.55 7.74 7.47
CA SER A 245 -8.20 7.66 8.00
C SER A 245 -7.65 9.00 8.51
N THR A 246 -8.44 9.74 9.27
CA THR A 246 -8.07 11.05 9.80
C THR A 246 -7.06 10.98 10.93
N HIS A 247 -6.32 12.05 11.10
CA HIS A 247 -5.30 12.23 12.14
C HIS A 247 -5.58 13.46 13.01
N GLU A 248 -4.81 13.55 14.10
CA GLU A 248 -4.81 14.72 14.96
C GLU A 248 -4.47 15.98 14.18
N GLY A 249 -5.24 17.06 14.42
CA GLY A 249 -5.12 18.33 13.71
C GLY A 249 -6.00 18.42 12.46
N GLU A 250 -6.39 17.30 11.83
CA GLU A 250 -7.30 17.30 10.68
C GLU A 250 -8.76 17.38 11.10
N GLU A 251 -9.12 16.66 12.18
CA GLU A 251 -10.51 16.49 12.62
C GLU A 251 -11.21 17.83 12.87
N GLN A 252 -10.49 18.81 13.47
CA GLN A 252 -11.03 20.16 13.70
C GLN A 252 -11.32 20.89 12.38
N ILE A 253 -10.44 20.78 11.37
CA ILE A 253 -10.62 21.39 10.05
C ILE A 253 -11.83 20.76 9.35
N LEU A 254 -11.95 19.43 9.42
CA LEU A 254 -13.05 18.67 8.81
C LEU A 254 -14.40 19.00 9.43
N LEU A 255 -14.45 19.10 10.77
CA LEU A 255 -15.66 19.45 11.51
C LEU A 255 -16.07 20.90 11.25
N ALA A 256 -15.12 21.84 11.20
CA ALA A 256 -15.39 23.23 10.83
C ALA A 256 -15.95 23.33 9.40
N ALA A 257 -15.34 22.62 8.43
CA ALA A 257 -15.85 22.57 7.06
C ALA A 257 -17.27 21.99 7.01
N HIS A 258 -17.53 20.93 7.77
CA HIS A 258 -18.86 20.32 7.84
C HIS A 258 -19.90 21.24 8.48
N SER A 259 -19.55 21.98 9.53
CA SER A 259 -20.43 22.99 10.13
C SER A 259 -20.79 24.10 9.13
N LEU A 260 -19.82 24.57 8.32
CA LEU A 260 -20.07 25.52 7.24
C LEU A 260 -20.94 24.93 6.13
N LEU A 261 -20.68 23.68 5.72
CA LEU A 261 -21.49 22.98 4.72
C LEU A 261 -22.95 22.89 5.14
N ARG A 262 -23.23 22.56 6.40
CA ARG A 262 -24.59 22.42 6.92
C ARG A 262 -25.39 23.73 6.96
N GLN A 263 -24.77 24.88 6.79
CA GLN A 263 -25.48 26.15 6.62
C GLN A 263 -26.21 26.19 5.28
N THR A 264 -25.71 25.51 4.24
CA THR A 264 -26.30 25.47 2.89
C THR A 264 -26.90 24.10 2.54
N VAL A 265 -26.40 23.02 3.15
CA VAL A 265 -26.89 21.66 3.01
C VAL A 265 -27.17 21.09 4.43
N PRO A 266 -28.31 21.49 5.05
CA PRO A 266 -28.56 21.25 6.48
C PRO A 266 -28.60 19.78 6.90
N ASP A 267 -28.97 18.90 5.98
CA ASP A 267 -29.07 17.45 6.17
C ASP A 267 -27.79 16.68 5.81
N ALA A 268 -26.70 17.36 5.37
CA ALA A 268 -25.45 16.69 5.06
C ALA A 268 -24.94 15.81 6.22
N LEU A 269 -24.44 14.60 5.89
CA LEU A 269 -23.84 13.68 6.83
C LEU A 269 -22.32 13.58 6.59
N LEU A 270 -21.55 13.79 7.65
CA LEU A 270 -20.13 13.44 7.68
C LEU A 270 -19.96 12.05 8.33
N VAL A 271 -19.29 11.16 7.65
CA VAL A 271 -18.77 9.92 8.27
C VAL A 271 -17.28 10.14 8.58
N LEU A 272 -16.97 10.36 9.86
CA LEU A 272 -15.61 10.66 10.34
C LEU A 272 -14.93 9.38 10.84
N VAL A 273 -13.84 8.95 10.18
CA VAL A 273 -13.17 7.68 10.48
C VAL A 273 -11.71 7.91 10.86
N PRO A 274 -11.38 8.00 12.16
CA PRO A 274 -10.00 8.16 12.62
C PRO A 274 -9.15 6.93 12.27
N ARG A 275 -7.89 7.16 11.92
CA ARG A 275 -6.95 6.10 11.49
C ARG A 275 -6.61 5.09 12.59
N HIS A 276 -6.57 5.54 13.82
CA HIS A 276 -6.11 4.75 14.96
C HIS A 276 -7.19 4.63 16.04
N PRO A 277 -7.45 3.43 16.59
CA PRO A 277 -8.45 3.23 17.64
C PRO A 277 -8.25 4.12 18.87
N GLN A 278 -6.98 4.43 19.20
CA GLN A 278 -6.65 5.31 20.33
C GLN A 278 -7.18 6.74 20.16
N ARG A 279 -7.58 7.12 18.94
CA ARG A 279 -8.13 8.44 18.60
C ARG A 279 -9.64 8.51 18.68
N PHE A 280 -10.36 7.38 18.76
CA PHE A 280 -11.82 7.36 18.69
C PHE A 280 -12.47 8.24 19.79
N ALA A 281 -12.02 8.10 21.03
CA ALA A 281 -12.52 8.94 22.13
C ALA A 281 -12.20 10.44 21.92
N ALA A 282 -11.01 10.76 21.46
CA ALA A 282 -10.62 12.16 21.18
C ALA A 282 -11.45 12.75 20.02
N ALA A 283 -11.72 11.97 18.98
CA ALA A 283 -12.58 12.39 17.88
C ALA A 283 -14.02 12.66 18.35
N ALA A 284 -14.58 11.82 19.22
CA ALA A 284 -15.89 12.05 19.82
C ALA A 284 -15.93 13.38 20.60
N VAL A 285 -14.90 13.68 21.41
CA VAL A 285 -14.77 14.96 22.11
C VAL A 285 -14.70 16.13 21.13
N ASN A 286 -13.95 16.01 20.04
CA ASN A 286 -13.89 17.06 19.01
C ASN A 286 -15.25 17.32 18.36
N ILE A 287 -16.04 16.26 18.07
CA ILE A 287 -17.39 16.39 17.50
C ILE A 287 -18.32 17.11 18.49
N GLN A 288 -18.27 16.72 19.77
CA GLN A 288 -19.08 17.37 20.84
C GLN A 288 -18.71 18.86 20.98
N ALA A 289 -17.41 19.18 20.97
CA ALA A 289 -16.93 20.56 21.04
C ALA A 289 -17.37 21.40 19.84
N ALA A 290 -17.56 20.79 18.67
CA ALA A 290 -18.10 21.43 17.48
C ALA A 290 -19.64 21.64 17.53
N GLY A 291 -20.31 21.11 18.57
CA GLY A 291 -21.77 21.22 18.72
C GLY A 291 -22.58 20.44 17.70
N LEU A 292 -21.99 19.41 17.08
CA LEU A 292 -22.64 18.62 16.06
C LEU A 292 -23.28 17.35 16.65
N PRO A 293 -24.59 17.10 16.39
CA PRO A 293 -25.23 15.84 16.80
C PRO A 293 -24.56 14.64 16.12
N PHE A 294 -24.12 13.67 16.88
CA PHE A 294 -23.45 12.50 16.34
C PHE A 294 -23.90 11.17 16.95
N VAL A 295 -23.59 10.09 16.25
CA VAL A 295 -23.76 8.71 16.67
C VAL A 295 -22.44 7.98 16.44
N ALA A 296 -22.03 7.12 17.37
CA ALA A 296 -20.88 6.22 17.17
C ALA A 296 -21.33 4.92 16.48
N ARG A 297 -20.54 4.47 15.52
CA ARG A 297 -20.83 3.25 14.75
C ARG A 297 -20.85 2.01 15.63
N SER A 298 -19.97 1.96 16.65
CA SER A 298 -19.89 0.86 17.62
C SER A 298 -21.14 0.70 18.49
N GLU A 299 -21.90 1.78 18.66
CA GLU A 299 -23.12 1.77 19.48
C GLU A 299 -24.35 1.21 18.72
N ALA A 300 -24.18 0.78 17.45
CA ALA A 300 -25.24 0.31 16.57
C ALA A 300 -26.47 1.27 16.50
N GLY A 301 -26.24 2.54 16.80
CA GLY A 301 -27.26 3.58 16.85
C GLY A 301 -27.87 3.84 15.46
N HIS A 302 -29.15 4.19 15.45
CA HIS A 302 -29.82 4.60 14.23
C HIS A 302 -29.31 5.99 13.80
N VAL A 303 -28.82 6.10 12.55
CA VAL A 303 -28.45 7.39 11.95
C VAL A 303 -29.73 8.12 11.56
N ALA A 304 -30.21 9.00 12.45
CA ALA A 304 -31.41 9.79 12.21
C ALA A 304 -31.15 10.92 11.21
N ALA A 305 -32.20 11.52 10.65
CA ALA A 305 -32.09 12.69 9.79
C ALA A 305 -31.38 13.89 10.47
N SER A 306 -31.53 14.03 11.79
CA SER A 306 -30.85 15.05 12.59
C SER A 306 -29.38 14.78 12.87
N THR A 307 -28.88 13.54 12.70
CA THR A 307 -27.49 13.19 12.93
C THR A 307 -26.60 13.95 11.95
N ALA A 308 -25.67 14.75 12.42
CA ALA A 308 -24.74 15.49 11.57
C ALA A 308 -23.46 14.68 11.28
N VAL A 309 -22.99 13.88 12.25
CA VAL A 309 -21.76 13.10 12.13
C VAL A 309 -22.03 11.66 12.52
N LEU A 310 -21.55 10.72 11.72
CA LEU A 310 -21.36 9.32 12.11
C LEU A 310 -19.88 9.12 12.43
N LEU A 311 -19.55 8.85 13.69
CA LEU A 311 -18.18 8.48 14.07
C LEU A 311 -17.95 7.02 13.72
N GLY A 312 -17.05 6.76 12.77
CA GLY A 312 -16.61 5.41 12.37
C GLY A 312 -15.52 4.89 13.32
N ASP A 313 -15.92 4.46 14.49
CA ASP A 313 -15.05 3.95 15.56
C ASP A 313 -14.93 2.42 15.55
N THR A 314 -15.07 1.81 14.37
CA THR A 314 -14.92 0.38 14.12
C THR A 314 -13.76 0.10 13.18
N LEU A 315 -13.19 -1.12 13.25
CA LEU A 315 -12.09 -1.53 12.39
C LEU A 315 -12.56 -2.38 11.20
N GLY A 316 -11.98 -2.12 10.03
CA GLY A 316 -12.20 -2.94 8.83
C GLY A 316 -13.42 -2.54 7.99
N GLU A 317 -14.21 -1.54 8.39
CA GLU A 317 -15.43 -1.11 7.69
C GLU A 317 -15.20 0.05 6.70
N LEU A 318 -14.02 0.67 6.65
CA LEU A 318 -13.77 1.90 5.86
C LEU A 318 -14.18 1.78 4.39
N LEU A 319 -13.90 0.64 3.74
CA LEU A 319 -14.30 0.42 2.35
C LEU A 319 -15.83 0.40 2.16
N ALA A 320 -16.57 -0.17 3.11
CA ALA A 320 -18.02 -0.16 3.05
C ALA A 320 -18.58 1.24 3.36
N LEU A 321 -17.93 2.00 4.26
CA LEU A 321 -18.27 3.39 4.54
C LEU A 321 -18.04 4.27 3.31
N TYR A 322 -16.92 4.12 2.60
CA TYR A 322 -16.72 4.79 1.31
C TYR A 322 -17.78 4.38 0.27
N ALA A 323 -18.18 3.09 0.24
CA ALA A 323 -19.19 2.63 -0.71
C ALA A 323 -20.60 3.19 -0.41
N ALA A 324 -20.81 3.78 0.77
CA ALA A 324 -22.05 4.48 1.15
C ALA A 324 -22.03 5.98 0.86
N ALA A 325 -20.92 6.53 0.34
CA ALA A 325 -20.71 7.97 0.25
C ALA A 325 -20.89 8.52 -1.17
N ASP A 326 -21.12 9.84 -1.24
CA ASP A 326 -21.14 10.65 -2.46
C ASP A 326 -19.79 11.32 -2.76
N ALA A 327 -18.93 11.49 -1.74
CA ALA A 327 -17.60 12.07 -1.84
C ALA A 327 -16.68 11.53 -0.73
N ALA A 328 -15.38 11.57 -0.97
CA ALA A 328 -14.38 11.11 -0.01
C ALA A 328 -13.27 12.13 0.22
N PHE A 329 -12.97 12.41 1.48
CA PHE A 329 -11.71 13.03 1.90
C PHE A 329 -10.78 11.96 2.46
N VAL A 330 -9.52 11.96 2.02
CA VAL A 330 -8.51 11.01 2.50
C VAL A 330 -7.53 11.70 3.42
N GLY A 331 -7.55 11.30 4.69
CA GLY A 331 -6.78 11.89 5.77
C GLY A 331 -5.28 11.59 5.76
N GLY A 332 -4.56 12.14 6.75
CA GLY A 332 -3.11 12.17 6.81
C GLY A 332 -2.49 13.13 5.79
N SER A 333 -3.30 13.98 5.20
CA SER A 333 -2.97 14.81 4.05
C SER A 333 -2.98 16.33 4.31
N LEU A 334 -3.71 16.81 5.33
CA LEU A 334 -3.63 18.18 5.83
C LEU A 334 -2.54 18.34 6.90
N VAL A 335 -2.07 17.24 7.45
CA VAL A 335 -0.96 17.17 8.41
C VAL A 335 0.21 16.38 7.81
N PRO A 336 1.47 16.53 8.29
CA PRO A 336 2.65 15.94 7.65
C PRO A 336 2.80 14.43 7.93
N VAL A 337 1.76 13.65 7.66
CA VAL A 337 1.73 12.18 7.78
C VAL A 337 2.00 11.50 6.44
N GLY A 338 1.65 12.16 5.32
CA GLY A 338 1.98 11.67 3.98
C GLY A 338 0.82 11.12 3.17
N GLY A 339 -0.42 11.27 3.66
CA GLY A 339 -1.63 10.80 3.01
C GLY A 339 -1.84 9.29 3.09
N HIS A 340 -3.10 8.87 3.12
CA HIS A 340 -3.51 7.48 3.11
C HIS A 340 -3.92 7.01 1.70
N ASN A 341 -4.57 5.84 1.61
CA ASN A 341 -4.84 5.16 0.36
C ASN A 341 -5.95 5.86 -0.45
N LEU A 342 -5.56 6.61 -1.48
CA LEU A 342 -6.47 7.26 -2.42
C LEU A 342 -7.17 6.28 -3.37
N LEU A 343 -6.63 5.07 -3.56
CA LEU A 343 -7.16 4.10 -4.52
C LEU A 343 -8.45 3.42 -4.02
N GLU A 344 -8.68 3.35 -2.71
CA GLU A 344 -9.89 2.78 -2.13
C GLU A 344 -11.15 3.55 -2.56
N PRO A 345 -11.27 4.86 -2.29
CA PRO A 345 -12.42 5.63 -2.77
C PRO A 345 -12.41 5.82 -4.29
N ALA A 346 -11.24 5.89 -4.95
CA ALA A 346 -11.15 5.96 -6.40
C ALA A 346 -11.75 4.74 -7.10
N ALA A 347 -11.47 3.53 -6.63
CA ALA A 347 -12.01 2.28 -7.16
C ALA A 347 -13.54 2.13 -6.91
N LEU A 348 -14.08 2.90 -5.97
CA LEU A 348 -15.53 2.99 -5.74
C LEU A 348 -16.21 4.06 -6.62
N GLY A 349 -15.44 4.85 -7.36
CA GLY A 349 -15.95 5.91 -8.22
C GLY A 349 -16.37 7.16 -7.46
N LEU A 350 -15.72 7.46 -6.35
CA LEU A 350 -15.97 8.68 -5.60
C LEU A 350 -15.10 9.84 -6.10
N PRO A 351 -15.63 11.08 -6.14
CA PRO A 351 -14.79 12.26 -6.20
C PRO A 351 -13.94 12.35 -4.93
N LEU A 352 -12.65 12.67 -5.10
CA LEU A 352 -11.68 12.68 -4.00
C LEU A 352 -11.28 14.10 -3.63
N LEU A 353 -11.13 14.31 -2.32
CA LEU A 353 -10.58 15.52 -1.72
C LEU A 353 -9.39 15.11 -0.84
N SER A 354 -8.32 15.89 -0.85
CA SER A 354 -7.11 15.59 -0.06
C SER A 354 -6.30 16.86 0.18
N GLY A 355 -5.59 16.91 1.30
CA GLY A 355 -4.51 17.87 1.49
C GLY A 355 -3.29 17.56 0.63
N ARG A 356 -2.32 18.48 0.58
CA ARG A 356 -1.11 18.34 -0.27
C ARG A 356 -0.03 17.43 0.31
N GLN A 357 -0.16 16.97 1.56
CA GLN A 357 0.81 16.09 2.20
C GLN A 357 0.58 14.64 1.77
N VAL A 358 1.00 14.28 0.54
CA VAL A 358 0.75 12.94 -0.06
C VAL A 358 2.03 12.21 -0.46
N PHE A 359 3.12 12.44 0.28
CA PHE A 359 4.44 11.90 -0.06
C PHE A 359 4.55 10.35 0.06
N ASN A 360 3.55 9.67 0.65
CA ASN A 360 3.49 8.21 0.67
C ASN A 360 3.09 7.60 -0.69
N ALA A 361 2.31 8.34 -1.52
CA ALA A 361 1.86 7.89 -2.83
C ALA A 361 1.71 9.07 -3.84
N PRO A 362 2.79 9.84 -4.08
CA PRO A 362 2.71 11.07 -4.88
C PRO A 362 2.30 10.81 -6.34
N GLU A 363 2.67 9.66 -6.92
CA GLU A 363 2.31 9.33 -8.31
C GLU A 363 0.82 9.03 -8.45
N VAL A 364 0.22 8.34 -7.46
CA VAL A 364 -1.22 8.07 -7.43
C VAL A 364 -2.00 9.37 -7.33
N ALA A 365 -1.58 10.25 -6.41
CA ALA A 365 -2.20 11.55 -6.22
C ALA A 365 -2.09 12.42 -7.47
N ALA A 366 -0.92 12.47 -8.13
CA ALA A 366 -0.71 13.20 -9.37
C ALA A 366 -1.59 12.68 -10.51
N ALA A 367 -1.70 11.35 -10.67
CA ALA A 367 -2.55 10.74 -11.70
C ALA A 367 -4.03 11.08 -11.50
N LEU A 368 -4.54 11.00 -10.26
CA LEU A 368 -5.92 11.35 -9.93
C LEU A 368 -6.21 12.86 -10.08
N CYS A 369 -5.23 13.71 -9.72
CA CYS A 369 -5.34 15.16 -9.89
C CYS A 369 -5.37 15.55 -11.39
N ALA A 370 -4.52 14.96 -12.22
CA ALA A 370 -4.43 15.24 -13.65
C ALA A 370 -5.74 14.96 -14.42
N THR A 371 -6.55 14.02 -13.93
CA THR A 371 -7.86 13.70 -14.52
C THR A 371 -9.03 14.48 -13.91
N GLY A 372 -8.76 15.33 -12.90
CA GLY A 372 -9.79 16.04 -12.14
C GLY A 372 -10.57 15.18 -11.16
N ALA A 373 -10.17 13.94 -10.92
CA ALA A 373 -10.77 13.05 -9.93
C ALA A 373 -10.44 13.47 -8.49
N LEU A 374 -9.25 14.01 -8.27
CA LEU A 374 -8.77 14.52 -7.00
C LEU A 374 -8.67 16.05 -7.03
N GLU A 375 -9.23 16.70 -6.02
CA GLU A 375 -9.07 18.12 -5.75
C GLU A 375 -8.28 18.34 -4.46
N TRP A 376 -7.34 19.30 -4.51
CA TRP A 376 -6.55 19.67 -3.35
C TRP A 376 -7.33 20.69 -2.49
N VAL A 377 -7.33 20.45 -1.19
CA VAL A 377 -7.91 21.36 -0.19
C VAL A 377 -6.86 21.70 0.87
N GLU A 378 -6.90 22.92 1.39
CA GLU A 378 -5.86 23.41 2.31
C GLU A 378 -6.44 23.75 3.70
N ASP A 379 -7.70 24.15 3.74
CA ASP A 379 -8.39 24.57 4.95
C ASP A 379 -9.90 24.22 4.96
N ALA A 380 -10.58 24.61 6.02
CA ALA A 380 -12.00 24.35 6.20
C ALA A 380 -12.87 25.08 5.15
N ALA A 381 -12.51 26.27 4.73
CA ALA A 381 -13.28 27.05 3.75
C ALA A 381 -13.17 26.44 2.35
N GLY A 382 -11.96 26.10 1.91
CA GLY A 382 -11.73 25.43 0.63
C GLY A 382 -12.40 24.05 0.58
N LEU A 383 -12.31 23.27 1.67
CA LEU A 383 -13.01 22.00 1.76
C LEU A 383 -14.53 22.17 1.69
N CYS A 384 -15.08 23.14 2.43
CA CYS A 384 -16.52 23.46 2.38
C CYS A 384 -16.97 23.81 0.96
N ALA A 385 -16.24 24.69 0.25
CA ALA A 385 -16.59 25.10 -1.11
C ALA A 385 -16.62 23.90 -2.08
N SER A 386 -15.61 23.00 -2.00
CA SER A 386 -15.58 21.79 -2.81
C SER A 386 -16.74 20.84 -2.50
N LEU A 387 -17.08 20.66 -1.21
CA LEU A 387 -18.21 19.82 -0.79
C LEU A 387 -19.55 20.42 -1.22
N GLN A 388 -19.73 21.75 -1.15
CA GLN A 388 -20.93 22.44 -1.64
C GLN A 388 -21.13 22.22 -3.14
N ALA A 389 -20.06 22.36 -3.94
CA ALA A 389 -20.12 22.10 -5.38
C ALA A 389 -20.51 20.64 -5.67
N LEU A 390 -19.93 19.69 -4.93
CA LEU A 390 -20.27 18.26 -5.07
C LEU A 390 -21.70 17.98 -4.58
N ALA A 391 -22.19 18.60 -3.53
CA ALA A 391 -23.56 18.41 -3.05
C ALA A 391 -24.59 18.93 -4.06
N ALA A 392 -24.32 20.08 -4.69
CA ALA A 392 -25.24 20.75 -5.62
C ALA A 392 -25.26 20.08 -7.02
N ASP A 393 -24.17 19.47 -7.49
CA ASP A 393 -24.04 18.96 -8.86
C ASP A 393 -23.77 17.45 -8.90
N ALA A 394 -24.83 16.65 -9.08
CA ALA A 394 -24.72 15.20 -9.24
C ALA A 394 -23.91 14.79 -10.49
N ALA A 395 -23.98 15.57 -11.57
CA ALA A 395 -23.22 15.31 -12.78
C ALA A 395 -21.71 15.55 -12.55
N LEU A 396 -21.34 16.54 -11.73
CA LEU A 396 -19.95 16.75 -11.31
C LEU A 396 -19.44 15.55 -10.50
N ARG A 397 -20.24 15.06 -9.52
CA ARG A 397 -19.89 13.84 -8.77
C ARG A 397 -19.62 12.66 -9.70
N GLN A 398 -20.55 12.43 -10.64
CA GLN A 398 -20.43 11.33 -11.60
C GLN A 398 -19.20 11.47 -12.50
N ARG A 399 -18.94 12.65 -13.06
CA ARG A 399 -17.77 12.90 -13.92
C ARG A 399 -16.45 12.64 -13.17
N ARG A 400 -16.32 13.20 -11.95
CA ARG A 400 -15.11 12.99 -11.11
C ARG A 400 -14.96 11.54 -10.69
N GLY A 401 -16.04 10.87 -10.34
CA GLY A 401 -16.05 9.46 -9.98
C GLY A 401 -15.63 8.57 -11.14
N LEU A 402 -16.15 8.81 -12.36
CA LEU A 402 -15.73 8.08 -13.57
C LEU A 402 -14.25 8.33 -13.89
N ALA A 403 -13.76 9.56 -13.72
CA ALA A 403 -12.35 9.87 -13.87
C ALA A 403 -11.48 9.10 -12.87
N ALA A 404 -11.93 8.96 -11.61
CA ALA A 404 -11.23 8.20 -10.58
C ALA A 404 -11.14 6.70 -10.94
N VAL A 405 -12.25 6.09 -11.35
CA VAL A 405 -12.29 4.69 -11.84
C VAL A 405 -11.38 4.53 -13.05
N GLY A 406 -11.43 5.46 -14.01
CA GLY A 406 -10.59 5.44 -15.21
C GLY A 406 -9.10 5.39 -14.88
N VAL A 407 -8.64 6.16 -13.88
CA VAL A 407 -7.24 6.10 -13.40
C VAL A 407 -6.91 4.71 -12.84
N VAL A 408 -7.80 4.13 -12.03
CA VAL A 408 -7.59 2.80 -11.47
C VAL A 408 -7.54 1.75 -12.59
N ASP A 409 -8.50 1.74 -13.49
CA ASP A 409 -8.61 0.71 -14.54
C ASP A 409 -7.49 0.78 -15.57
N THR A 410 -7.05 1.98 -15.96
CA THR A 410 -5.92 2.17 -16.90
C THR A 410 -4.60 1.66 -16.33
N ASN A 411 -4.44 1.65 -15.00
CA ASN A 411 -3.23 1.19 -14.32
C ASN A 411 -3.31 -0.26 -13.82
N ARG A 412 -4.40 -0.98 -14.08
CA ARG A 412 -4.55 -2.42 -13.83
C ARG A 412 -3.81 -3.26 -14.87
N GLY A 413 -3.61 -4.52 -14.56
CA GLY A 413 -2.97 -5.50 -15.44
C GLY A 413 -1.62 -6.00 -14.92
N ALA A 414 -1.06 -5.32 -13.91
CA ALA A 414 0.19 -5.71 -13.28
C ALA A 414 0.11 -7.12 -12.69
N LEU A 415 -0.98 -7.45 -12.00
CA LEU A 415 -1.18 -8.75 -11.38
C LEU A 415 -1.11 -9.88 -12.42
N ARG A 416 -1.85 -9.75 -13.53
CA ARG A 416 -1.84 -10.76 -14.59
C ARG A 416 -0.45 -10.94 -15.17
N ALA A 417 0.24 -9.85 -15.52
CA ALA A 417 1.57 -9.89 -16.09
C ALA A 417 2.61 -10.52 -15.14
N ILE A 418 2.48 -10.29 -13.83
CA ILE A 418 3.34 -10.89 -12.82
C ILE A 418 3.05 -12.39 -12.69
N LEU A 419 1.79 -12.79 -12.65
CA LEU A 419 1.40 -14.20 -12.58
C LEU A 419 1.89 -14.98 -13.81
N GLU A 420 1.77 -14.41 -15.02
CA GLU A 420 2.31 -14.99 -16.26
C GLU A 420 3.84 -15.18 -16.20
N ALA A 421 4.57 -14.26 -15.59
CA ALA A 421 6.03 -14.33 -15.47
C ALA A 421 6.49 -15.32 -14.38
N ILE A 422 5.62 -15.65 -13.42
CA ILE A 422 5.94 -16.56 -12.30
C ILE A 422 5.57 -18.02 -12.63
N ASN A 423 4.58 -18.24 -13.45
CA ASN A 423 4.15 -19.57 -13.86
C ASN A 423 5.03 -20.14 -14.97
#